data_123ed33d2b8f6b059d81d12b10eb1015
#
_entry.id   123ed33d2b8f6b059d81d12b10eb1015
#
_cell.length_a   1.000
_cell.length_b   1.000
_cell.length_c   1.000
_cell.angle_alpha   90.00
_cell.angle_beta   90.00
_cell.angle_gamma   90.00
#
_symmetry.space_group_name_H-M   'P 1'
#
loop_
_entity.id
_entity.type
_entity.pdbx_description
1 polymer ?
#
loop_
_entity_poly.entity_id
_entity_poly.type
_entity_poly.pdbx_seq_one_letter_code
_entity_poly.pdbx_strand_id
1 'polypeptide(L)'
;MMSTADYWCALNDKQRLAVSHTCGPALVLAGAGSGKTRVLTTRVVNLLRQGLAKPENILLVTFTNKAAAEMRQRVQALTKLPLPMAGTFHALSTRILRRFAPGIKLDYNFTIYDSDDQLALLKALYKVNSWDRQTYKPQAVKAAISEAKNHLLTPEGYAQTVTTDRKSVV
;
A
#
# COMPACT_ATOMS: atom_id res chain seq x y z
N MET A 1 16.54 -29.50 4.54
CA MET A 1 15.90 -28.84 3.37
C MET A 1 14.47 -29.35 3.29
N MET A 2 13.46 -28.50 3.48
CA MET A 2 12.06 -28.95 3.32
C MET A 2 11.82 -29.33 1.86
N SER A 3 11.39 -30.55 1.63
CA SER A 3 11.03 -31.08 0.32
C SER A 3 9.85 -30.28 -0.28
N THR A 4 9.70 -30.35 -1.60
CA THR A 4 8.55 -29.76 -2.31
C THR A 4 7.20 -30.28 -1.83
N ALA A 5 7.15 -31.46 -1.25
CA ALA A 5 5.96 -32.08 -0.64
C ALA A 5 5.60 -31.47 0.71
N ASP A 6 6.60 -31.03 1.50
CA ASP A 6 6.40 -30.63 2.89
C ASP A 6 5.56 -29.36 3.08
N TYR A 7 5.69 -28.36 2.18
CA TYR A 7 4.94 -27.12 2.33
C TYR A 7 3.43 -27.27 2.05
N TRP A 8 3.08 -28.24 1.16
CA TRP A 8 1.70 -28.53 0.80
C TRP A 8 1.03 -29.43 1.87
N CYS A 9 1.75 -30.43 2.36
CA CYS A 9 1.25 -31.34 3.40
C CYS A 9 0.97 -30.64 4.71
N ALA A 10 1.66 -29.53 4.99
CA ALA A 10 1.44 -28.72 6.21
C ALA A 10 0.15 -27.88 6.18
N LEU A 11 -0.62 -27.89 5.10
CA LEU A 11 -1.87 -27.14 4.94
C LEU A 11 -3.08 -28.04 5.26
N ASN A 12 -4.08 -27.47 5.93
CA ASN A 12 -5.40 -28.08 6.03
C ASN A 12 -6.20 -27.87 4.73
N ASP A 13 -7.34 -28.54 4.60
CA ASP A 13 -8.13 -28.54 3.35
C ASP A 13 -8.61 -27.14 2.93
N LYS A 14 -9.04 -26.30 3.87
CA LYS A 14 -9.44 -24.90 3.60
C LYS A 14 -8.27 -24.06 3.12
N GLN A 15 -7.09 -24.26 3.72
CA GLN A 15 -5.86 -23.59 3.29
C GLN A 15 -5.41 -24.08 1.91
N ARG A 16 -5.51 -25.37 1.63
CA ARG A 16 -5.22 -25.94 0.28
C ARG A 16 -6.14 -25.35 -0.77
N LEU A 17 -7.45 -25.25 -0.47
CA LEU A 17 -8.41 -24.61 -1.37
C LEU A 17 -8.03 -23.16 -1.68
N ALA A 18 -7.66 -22.36 -0.68
CA ALA A 18 -7.21 -20.99 -0.86
C ALA A 18 -5.91 -20.87 -1.67
N VAL A 19 -4.99 -21.81 -1.52
CA VAL A 19 -3.72 -21.84 -2.28
C VAL A 19 -3.93 -22.29 -3.72
N SER A 20 -4.82 -23.26 -3.99
CA SER A 20 -5.09 -23.79 -5.32
C SER A 20 -5.96 -22.88 -6.19
N HIS A 21 -6.66 -21.90 -5.60
CA HIS A 21 -7.47 -20.94 -6.37
C HIS A 21 -6.55 -20.02 -7.18
N THR A 22 -6.43 -20.20 -8.47
CA THR A 22 -5.48 -19.52 -9.35
C THR A 22 -6.11 -18.45 -10.25
N CYS A 23 -7.41 -18.48 -10.46
CA CYS A 23 -8.12 -17.59 -11.37
C CYS A 23 -9.13 -16.72 -10.63
N GLY A 24 -9.21 -15.43 -10.99
CA GLY A 24 -10.17 -14.47 -10.46
C GLY A 24 -9.91 -13.99 -9.03
N PRO A 25 -10.72 -13.08 -8.53
CA PRO A 25 -10.62 -12.54 -7.18
C PRO A 25 -11.01 -13.61 -6.14
N ALA A 26 -10.32 -13.63 -5.00
CA ALA A 26 -10.63 -14.50 -3.87
C ALA A 26 -10.53 -13.73 -2.56
N LEU A 27 -11.55 -13.84 -1.73
CA LEU A 27 -11.57 -13.34 -0.37
C LEU A 27 -11.43 -14.51 0.61
N VAL A 28 -10.39 -14.48 1.44
CA VAL A 28 -10.15 -15.48 2.47
C VAL A 28 -10.33 -14.87 3.85
N LEU A 29 -11.42 -15.22 4.53
CA LEU A 29 -11.68 -14.78 5.89
C LEU A 29 -10.97 -15.72 6.88
N ALA A 30 -10.09 -15.16 7.69
CA ALA A 30 -9.25 -15.95 8.59
C ALA A 30 -8.92 -15.20 9.88
N GLY A 31 -9.21 -15.83 11.02
CA GLY A 31 -8.93 -15.29 12.36
C GLY A 31 -7.43 -15.20 12.69
N ALA A 32 -7.10 -14.63 13.84
CA ALA A 32 -5.73 -14.64 14.34
C ALA A 32 -5.23 -16.09 14.51
N GLY A 33 -3.95 -16.33 14.24
CA GLY A 33 -3.36 -17.68 14.36
C GLY A 33 -3.77 -18.70 13.30
N SER A 34 -4.72 -18.41 12.40
CA SER A 34 -5.22 -19.33 11.36
C SER A 34 -4.21 -19.68 10.25
N GLY A 35 -3.02 -19.08 10.27
CA GLY A 35 -1.99 -19.33 9.25
C GLY A 35 -2.12 -18.48 7.98
N LYS A 36 -2.74 -17.30 8.03
CA LYS A 36 -2.86 -16.36 6.88
C LYS A 36 -1.55 -16.16 6.12
N THR A 37 -0.48 -15.86 6.83
CA THR A 37 0.85 -15.66 6.21
C THR A 37 1.36 -16.93 5.54
N ARG A 38 1.10 -18.10 6.12
CA ARG A 38 1.45 -19.40 5.52
C ARG A 38 0.68 -19.59 4.21
N VAL A 39 -0.62 -19.35 4.19
CA VAL A 39 -1.45 -19.47 2.98
C VAL A 39 -0.95 -18.53 1.88
N LEU A 40 -0.68 -17.26 2.19
CA LEU A 40 -0.18 -16.29 1.23
C LEU A 40 1.18 -16.70 0.64
N THR A 41 2.14 -17.07 1.49
CA THR A 41 3.48 -17.49 1.01
C THR A 41 3.41 -18.79 0.21
N THR A 42 2.61 -19.76 0.65
CA THR A 42 2.42 -21.02 -0.08
C THR A 42 1.71 -20.80 -1.42
N ARG A 43 0.74 -19.89 -1.50
CA ARG A 43 0.08 -19.52 -2.76
C ARG A 43 1.08 -18.92 -3.74
N VAL A 44 1.94 -18.00 -3.31
CA VAL A 44 3.01 -17.44 -4.15
C VAL A 44 3.95 -18.54 -4.64
N VAL A 45 4.40 -19.42 -3.77
CA VAL A 45 5.25 -20.58 -4.14
C VAL A 45 4.56 -21.47 -5.18
N ASN A 46 3.27 -21.73 -4.99
CA ASN A 46 2.47 -22.55 -5.90
C ASN A 46 2.38 -21.92 -7.30
N LEU A 47 2.06 -20.61 -7.38
CA LEU A 47 2.00 -19.86 -8.64
C LEU A 47 3.34 -19.88 -9.41
N LEU A 48 4.44 -19.66 -8.69
CA LEU A 48 5.78 -19.67 -9.28
C LEU A 48 6.19 -21.06 -9.78
N ARG A 49 5.91 -22.10 -9.01
CA ARG A 49 6.28 -23.49 -9.37
C ARG A 49 5.46 -24.06 -10.53
N GLN A 50 4.19 -23.66 -10.61
CA GLN A 50 3.34 -24.06 -11.74
C GLN A 50 3.59 -23.20 -12.99
N GLY A 51 4.48 -22.22 -12.94
CA GLY A 51 4.74 -21.31 -14.06
C GLY A 51 3.57 -20.38 -14.40
N LEU A 52 2.60 -20.24 -13.49
CA LEU A 52 1.41 -19.40 -13.70
C LEU A 52 1.70 -17.91 -13.57
N ALA A 53 2.80 -17.55 -12.90
CA ALA A 53 3.27 -16.19 -12.79
C ALA A 53 4.79 -16.14 -12.69
N LYS A 54 5.39 -15.06 -13.21
CA LYS A 54 6.79 -14.74 -12.97
C LYS A 54 6.95 -13.92 -11.68
N PRO A 55 8.11 -13.94 -11.01
CA PRO A 55 8.33 -13.20 -9.77
C PRO A 55 8.00 -11.71 -9.86
N GLU A 56 8.31 -11.07 -10.99
CA GLU A 56 8.06 -9.65 -11.26
C GLU A 56 6.57 -9.31 -11.44
N ASN A 57 5.73 -10.31 -11.72
CA ASN A 57 4.29 -10.13 -11.91
C ASN A 57 3.49 -10.39 -10.63
N ILE A 58 4.17 -10.71 -9.52
CA ILE A 58 3.51 -10.96 -8.24
C ILE A 58 3.68 -9.75 -7.33
N LEU A 59 2.56 -9.13 -6.96
CA LEU A 59 2.49 -8.09 -5.95
C LEU A 59 2.06 -8.70 -4.61
N LEU A 60 2.96 -8.74 -3.63
CA LEU A 60 2.69 -9.25 -2.29
C LEU A 60 2.73 -8.11 -1.27
N VAL A 61 1.57 -7.75 -0.73
CA VAL A 61 1.41 -6.57 0.12
C VAL A 61 1.06 -6.94 1.55
N THR A 62 1.63 -6.22 2.51
CA THR A 62 1.35 -6.36 3.93
C THR A 62 1.46 -5.00 4.65
N PHE A 63 1.03 -4.95 5.91
CA PHE A 63 1.05 -3.70 6.69
C PHE A 63 2.42 -3.39 7.30
N THR A 64 3.25 -4.39 7.62
CA THR A 64 4.52 -4.18 8.32
C THR A 64 5.72 -4.62 7.51
N ASN A 65 6.83 -3.89 7.63
CA ASN A 65 8.10 -4.23 6.99
C ASN A 65 8.62 -5.59 7.47
N LYS A 66 8.42 -5.93 8.75
CA LYS A 66 8.79 -7.22 9.32
C LYS A 66 8.07 -8.37 8.61
N ALA A 67 6.74 -8.28 8.47
CA ALA A 67 5.96 -9.31 7.78
C ALA A 67 6.35 -9.41 6.29
N ALA A 68 6.61 -8.29 5.62
CA ALA A 68 7.08 -8.29 4.25
C ALA A 68 8.43 -8.99 4.08
N ALA A 69 9.38 -8.71 4.98
CA ALA A 69 10.70 -9.36 4.98
C ALA A 69 10.58 -10.87 5.22
N GLU A 70 9.78 -11.28 6.19
CA GLU A 70 9.52 -12.69 6.51
C GLU A 70 8.89 -13.44 5.33
N MET A 71 7.89 -12.86 4.68
CA MET A 71 7.26 -13.47 3.51
C MET A 71 8.24 -13.61 2.34
N ARG A 72 9.06 -12.58 2.04
CA ARG A 72 10.11 -12.66 1.03
C ARG A 72 11.10 -13.78 1.31
N GLN A 73 11.62 -13.85 2.53
CA GLN A 73 12.55 -14.89 2.95
C GLN A 73 11.98 -16.30 2.79
N ARG A 74 10.72 -16.50 3.20
CA ARG A 74 10.03 -17.80 3.07
C ARG A 74 9.85 -18.20 1.61
N VAL A 75 9.40 -17.30 0.75
CA VAL A 75 9.25 -17.58 -0.68
C VAL A 75 10.60 -17.88 -1.31
N GLN A 76 11.61 -17.05 -1.04
CA GLN A 76 12.96 -17.26 -1.57
C GLN A 76 13.60 -18.57 -1.08
N ALA A 77 13.39 -18.96 0.17
CA ALA A 77 13.89 -20.22 0.70
C ALA A 77 13.30 -21.43 -0.03
N LEU A 78 12.03 -21.37 -0.43
CA LEU A 78 11.31 -22.45 -1.08
C LEU A 78 11.47 -22.49 -2.61
N THR A 79 11.62 -21.34 -3.27
CA THR A 79 11.64 -21.24 -4.73
C THR A 79 13.01 -20.91 -5.29
N LYS A 80 13.94 -20.39 -4.45
CA LYS A 80 15.23 -19.78 -4.84
C LYS A 80 15.08 -18.56 -5.75
N LEU A 81 13.86 -18.05 -5.92
CA LEU A 81 13.56 -16.89 -6.75
C LEU A 81 13.36 -15.65 -5.86
N PRO A 82 13.86 -14.47 -6.28
CA PRO A 82 13.56 -13.22 -5.58
C PRO A 82 12.11 -12.81 -5.84
N LEU A 83 11.51 -12.10 -4.88
CA LEU A 83 10.18 -11.51 -5.04
C LEU A 83 10.31 -9.98 -4.94
N PRO A 84 10.56 -9.29 -6.05
CA PRO A 84 10.92 -7.87 -6.05
C PRO A 84 9.76 -6.97 -5.59
N MET A 85 8.52 -7.34 -5.89
CA MET A 85 7.33 -6.55 -5.56
C MET A 85 6.63 -7.07 -4.30
N ALA A 86 7.41 -7.38 -3.25
CA ALA A 86 6.88 -7.70 -1.93
C ALA A 86 7.26 -6.60 -0.93
N GLY A 87 6.28 -6.02 -0.24
CA GLY A 87 6.51 -4.91 0.67
C GLY A 87 5.24 -4.43 1.37
N THR A 88 5.36 -3.30 2.07
CA THR A 88 4.19 -2.59 2.59
C THR A 88 3.52 -1.78 1.48
N PHE A 89 2.25 -1.41 1.66
CA PHE A 89 1.55 -0.51 0.74
C PHE A 89 2.37 0.75 0.45
N HIS A 90 2.86 1.43 1.49
CA HIS A 90 3.66 2.64 1.33
C HIS A 90 4.94 2.41 0.53
N ALA A 91 5.69 1.35 0.83
CA ALA A 91 6.93 1.05 0.11
C ALA A 91 6.68 0.74 -1.38
N LEU A 92 5.62 0.01 -1.69
CA LEU A 92 5.27 -0.35 -3.06
C LEU A 92 4.69 0.85 -3.83
N SER A 93 3.83 1.65 -3.19
CA SER A 93 3.32 2.91 -3.76
C SER A 93 4.45 3.87 -4.10
N THR A 94 5.45 4.00 -3.22
CA THR A 94 6.64 4.81 -3.47
C THR A 94 7.42 4.32 -4.71
N ARG A 95 7.59 3.00 -4.86
CA ARG A 95 8.26 2.44 -6.05
C ARG A 95 7.48 2.71 -7.33
N ILE A 96 6.14 2.57 -7.28
CA ILE A 96 5.27 2.87 -8.42
C ILE A 96 5.36 4.35 -8.77
N LEU A 97 5.25 5.24 -7.78
CA LEU A 97 5.35 6.69 -7.98
C LEU A 97 6.72 7.07 -8.59
N ARG A 98 7.82 6.54 -8.09
CA ARG A 98 9.15 6.80 -8.66
C ARG A 98 9.25 6.31 -10.10
N ARG A 99 8.69 5.15 -10.43
CA ARG A 99 8.70 4.63 -11.80
C ARG A 99 7.94 5.52 -12.78
N PHE A 100 6.84 6.13 -12.35
CA PHE A 100 5.97 6.96 -13.20
C PHE A 100 6.12 8.46 -12.94
N ALA A 101 7.05 8.88 -12.11
CA ALA A 101 7.26 10.27 -11.71
C ALA A 101 7.31 11.26 -12.88
N PRO A 102 8.03 11.01 -13.99
CA PRO A 102 8.05 11.94 -15.12
C PRO A 102 6.68 12.18 -15.76
N GLY A 103 5.85 11.13 -15.83
CA GLY A 103 4.50 11.20 -16.41
C GLY A 103 3.50 12.05 -15.60
N ILE A 104 3.77 12.25 -14.31
CA ILE A 104 2.93 13.01 -13.39
C ILE A 104 3.59 14.31 -12.89
N LYS A 105 4.66 14.76 -13.58
CA LYS A 105 5.43 15.96 -13.24
C LYS A 105 5.97 15.96 -11.81
N LEU A 106 6.32 14.81 -11.28
CA LEU A 106 6.94 14.64 -9.97
C LEU A 106 8.44 14.43 -10.15
N ASP A 107 9.27 15.03 -9.28
CA ASP A 107 10.70 14.77 -9.27
C ASP A 107 10.98 13.31 -8.91
N TYR A 108 11.99 12.70 -9.52
CA TYR A 108 12.48 11.36 -9.18
C TYR A 108 12.88 11.24 -7.71
N ASN A 109 13.45 12.31 -7.15
CA ASN A 109 13.95 12.40 -5.79
C ASN A 109 12.97 13.05 -4.83
N PHE A 110 11.66 12.97 -5.10
CA PHE A 110 10.66 13.52 -4.19
C PHE A 110 10.83 12.96 -2.77
N THR A 111 10.65 13.84 -1.80
CA THR A 111 10.65 13.51 -0.37
C THR A 111 9.27 13.08 0.07
N ILE A 112 9.20 12.04 0.89
CA ILE A 112 7.95 11.59 1.51
C ILE A 112 7.85 12.28 2.86
N TYR A 113 6.86 13.13 3.01
CA TYR A 113 6.58 13.82 4.27
C TYR A 113 5.72 12.96 5.18
N ASP A 114 6.18 12.78 6.41
CA ASP A 114 5.35 12.22 7.47
C ASP A 114 4.36 13.26 8.02
N SER A 115 3.63 12.88 9.07
CA SER A 115 2.64 13.76 9.70
C SER A 115 3.23 15.03 10.29
N ASP A 116 4.43 14.94 10.83
CA ASP A 116 5.10 16.06 11.50
C ASP A 116 5.73 16.99 10.47
N ASP A 117 6.33 16.43 9.42
CA ASP A 117 6.84 17.17 8.26
C ASP A 117 5.74 18.01 7.59
N GLN A 118 4.56 17.40 7.37
CA GLN A 118 3.40 18.09 6.79
C GLN A 118 2.94 19.27 7.65
N LEU A 119 2.88 19.08 8.97
CA LEU A 119 2.54 20.17 9.90
C LEU A 119 3.61 21.24 9.98
N ALA A 120 4.89 20.87 9.92
CA ALA A 120 6.00 21.80 9.87
C ALA A 120 5.95 22.68 8.62
N LEU A 121 5.70 22.07 7.46
CA LEU A 121 5.51 22.79 6.20
C LEU A 121 4.33 23.75 6.27
N LEU A 122 3.16 23.30 6.76
CA LEU A 122 2.00 24.17 6.93
C LEU A 122 2.31 25.36 7.86
N LYS A 123 2.96 25.13 9.00
CA LYS A 123 3.35 26.21 9.92
C LYS A 123 4.30 27.22 9.27
N ALA A 124 5.22 26.75 8.42
CA ALA A 124 6.12 27.63 7.66
C ALA A 124 5.34 28.49 6.66
N LEU A 125 4.40 27.89 5.90
CA LEU A 125 3.53 28.61 4.96
C LEU A 125 2.67 29.65 5.66
N TYR A 126 2.13 29.33 6.85
CA TYR A 126 1.38 30.30 7.66
C TYR A 126 2.22 31.53 8.04
N LYS A 127 3.48 31.29 8.41
CA LYS A 127 4.41 32.39 8.75
C LYS A 127 4.71 33.27 7.53
N VAL A 128 4.99 32.67 6.39
CA VAL A 128 5.32 33.41 5.15
C VAL A 128 4.14 34.22 4.65
N ASN A 129 2.92 33.67 4.71
CA ASN A 129 1.71 34.32 4.19
C ASN A 129 0.94 35.10 5.24
N SER A 130 1.45 35.22 6.47
CA SER A 130 0.78 35.91 7.60
C SER A 130 -0.65 35.40 7.86
N TRP A 131 -0.90 34.10 7.64
CA TRP A 131 -2.21 33.50 7.90
C TRP A 131 -2.48 33.36 9.40
N ASP A 132 -3.72 33.66 9.82
CA ASP A 132 -4.11 33.49 11.20
C ASP A 132 -4.28 32.02 11.60
N ARG A 133 -3.51 31.60 12.62
CA ARG A 133 -3.52 30.24 13.15
C ARG A 133 -4.70 29.94 14.06
N GLN A 134 -5.36 30.99 14.58
CA GLN A 134 -6.54 30.81 15.42
C GLN A 134 -7.78 30.53 14.58
N THR A 135 -7.94 31.28 13.50
CA THR A 135 -9.04 31.12 12.55
C THR A 135 -8.89 29.81 11.77
N TYR A 136 -7.68 29.50 11.28
CA TYR A 136 -7.41 28.27 10.51
C TYR A 136 -6.37 27.41 11.22
N LYS A 137 -6.81 26.50 12.08
CA LYS A 137 -5.91 25.62 12.82
C LYS A 137 -5.15 24.71 11.85
N PRO A 138 -3.80 24.64 11.88
CA PRO A 138 -3.00 23.83 10.93
C PRO A 138 -3.41 22.37 10.85
N GLN A 139 -3.84 21.76 11.97
CA GLN A 139 -4.32 20.38 11.98
C GLN A 139 -5.63 20.22 11.19
N ALA A 140 -6.55 21.18 11.30
CA ALA A 140 -7.81 21.15 10.57
C ALA A 140 -7.57 21.32 9.06
N VAL A 141 -6.66 22.22 8.67
CA VAL A 141 -6.27 22.42 7.28
C VAL A 141 -5.59 21.16 6.73
N LYS A 142 -4.68 20.53 7.49
CA LYS A 142 -4.08 19.26 7.11
C LYS A 142 -5.13 18.17 6.88
N ALA A 143 -6.11 18.06 7.78
CA ALA A 143 -7.19 17.09 7.64
C ALA A 143 -8.04 17.34 6.38
N ALA A 144 -8.40 18.60 6.11
CA ALA A 144 -9.15 18.97 4.91
C ALA A 144 -8.39 18.67 3.63
N ILE A 145 -7.08 18.93 3.59
CA ILE A 145 -6.22 18.57 2.44
C ILE A 145 -6.19 17.05 2.25
N SER A 146 -6.06 16.29 3.34
CA SER A 146 -6.04 14.82 3.27
C SER A 146 -7.37 14.27 2.75
N GLU A 147 -8.48 14.83 3.22
CA GLU A 147 -9.81 14.44 2.77
C GLU A 147 -10.03 14.76 1.29
N ALA A 148 -9.68 15.96 0.84
CA ALA A 148 -9.75 16.32 -0.57
C ALA A 148 -8.92 15.37 -1.46
N LYS A 149 -7.70 15.01 -1.02
CA LYS A 149 -6.85 14.04 -1.73
C LYS A 149 -7.43 12.64 -1.75
N ASN A 150 -8.09 12.19 -0.68
CA ASN A 150 -8.77 10.90 -0.65
C ASN A 150 -9.92 10.83 -1.66
N HIS A 151 -10.56 11.96 -1.94
CA HIS A 151 -11.58 12.11 -2.99
C HIS A 151 -11.00 12.46 -4.36
N LEU A 152 -9.68 12.38 -4.53
CA LEU A 152 -8.96 12.71 -5.78
C LEU A 152 -9.22 14.12 -6.29
N LEU A 153 -9.55 15.07 -5.42
CA LEU A 153 -9.78 16.45 -5.78
C LEU A 153 -8.45 17.19 -5.98
N THR A 154 -8.36 17.93 -7.08
CA THR A 154 -7.31 18.94 -7.28
C THR A 154 -7.61 20.19 -6.46
N PRO A 155 -6.65 21.11 -6.27
CA PRO A 155 -6.91 22.39 -5.62
C PRO A 155 -8.07 23.17 -6.26
N GLU A 156 -8.12 23.17 -7.61
CA GLU A 156 -9.19 23.81 -8.38
C GLU A 156 -10.55 23.11 -8.18
N GLY A 157 -10.57 21.78 -8.18
CA GLY A 157 -11.76 20.99 -7.90
C GLY A 157 -12.28 21.23 -6.48
N TYR A 158 -11.39 21.30 -5.50
CA TYR A 158 -11.77 21.61 -4.11
C TYR A 158 -12.35 23.02 -3.98
N ALA A 159 -11.77 24.02 -4.63
CA ALA A 159 -12.29 25.39 -4.63
C ALA A 159 -13.73 25.48 -5.15
N GLN A 160 -14.08 24.68 -6.18
CA GLN A 160 -15.43 24.63 -6.71
C GLN A 160 -16.43 24.03 -5.72
N THR A 161 -16.06 22.98 -4.97
CA THR A 161 -16.94 22.37 -3.96
C THR A 161 -17.27 23.36 -2.83
N VAL A 162 -16.27 24.07 -2.31
CA VAL A 162 -16.45 25.07 -1.24
C VAL A 162 -17.33 26.25 -1.70
N THR A 163 -17.25 26.65 -2.96
CA THR A 163 -18.08 27.75 -3.52
C THR A 163 -19.54 27.32 -3.65
N THR A 164 -19.79 26.04 -3.94
CA THR A 164 -21.16 25.51 -4.06
C THR A 164 -21.86 25.39 -2.71
N ASP A 165 -21.14 24.95 -1.66
CA ASP A 165 -21.68 24.88 -0.30
C ASP A 165 -22.07 26.24 0.28
N ARG A 166 -21.32 27.30 -0.04
CA ARG A 166 -21.69 28.66 0.37
C ARG A 166 -22.95 29.21 -0.32
N LYS A 167 -23.30 28.70 -1.51
CA LYS A 167 -24.51 29.08 -2.22
C LYS A 167 -25.76 28.32 -1.76
N SER A 168 -25.61 27.23 -1.02
CA SER A 168 -26.73 26.46 -0.46
C SER A 168 -27.17 26.91 0.94
N VAL A 169 -26.58 27.97 1.47
CA VAL A 169 -26.90 28.56 2.81
C VAL A 169 -27.48 29.99 2.69
N VAL A 170 -28.08 30.31 1.56
CA VAL A 170 -28.85 31.57 1.39
C VAL A 170 -30.30 31.22 1.07
#